data_85d7e3028d312ef5ceaae63d52a0aef1
#
_entry.id   85d7e3028d312ef5ceaae63d52a0aef1
#
_cell.length_a   1.000
_cell.length_b   1.000
_cell.length_c   1.000
_cell.angle_alpha   90.00
_cell.angle_beta   90.00
_cell.angle_gamma   90.00
#
_symmetry.space_group_name_H-M   'P 1'
#
loop_
_entity.id
_entity.type
_entity.pdbx_description
1 polymer ?
#
loop_
_entity_poly.entity_id
_entity_poly.type
_entity_poly.pdbx_seq_one_letter_code
_entity_poly.pdbx_strand_id
1 'polypeptide(L)'
;MTLERMKRWQKIVLCILCLTALTVLANYLLQRFWAHRDGQFVPDYPRVELTENSDYDTIFLQTGLGRPAVDKLLADGNFQAILDAQDLFFNPPKGECTALLGWFTREDMLETPGPFLADIQPGDILITLSTHTIGWRHGHAGIAVEPDTTLECAVWGADSACFPAQEWTDYTNYAVLRLKDSPPETGQKVADYGLSTLLGVPYHLTSGFIGPKAPDPEAWQFGLHCSYLVWYAYQHFGYDLDSDGGRLVSAYDLLHSDLVEVVQIYGMDPRQFLKEEG
;
A
#
# COMPACT_ATOMS: atom_id res chain seq x y z
N MET A 1 43.70 17.10 -19.27
CA MET A 1 44.36 16.62 -18.05
C MET A 1 44.05 15.14 -17.97
N THR A 2 45.05 14.27 -18.14
CA THR A 2 44.86 12.82 -18.13
C THR A 2 44.66 12.33 -16.69
N LEU A 3 43.87 11.25 -16.49
CA LEU A 3 43.57 10.66 -15.19
C LEU A 3 44.84 10.35 -14.35
N GLU A 4 45.95 10.04 -15.02
CA GLU A 4 47.22 9.71 -14.38
C GLU A 4 47.85 10.92 -13.63
N ARG A 5 47.61 12.15 -14.10
CA ARG A 5 48.17 13.37 -13.50
C ARG A 5 47.32 13.97 -12.36
N MET A 6 46.19 13.36 -12.08
CA MET A 6 45.30 13.83 -11.00
C MET A 6 45.81 13.43 -9.63
N LYS A 7 45.74 14.33 -8.64
CA LYS A 7 46.02 14.03 -7.23
C LYS A 7 44.97 13.05 -6.69
N ARG A 8 45.34 12.23 -5.68
CA ARG A 8 44.48 11.20 -5.09
C ARG A 8 43.06 11.71 -4.73
N TRP A 9 42.99 12.88 -4.09
CA TRP A 9 41.71 13.47 -3.73
C TRP A 9 40.85 13.85 -4.95
N GLN A 10 41.46 14.34 -6.05
CA GLN A 10 40.74 14.65 -7.29
C GLN A 10 40.15 13.39 -7.94
N LYS A 11 40.86 12.26 -7.87
CA LYS A 11 40.33 10.96 -8.33
C LYS A 11 39.14 10.51 -7.48
N ILE A 12 39.20 10.71 -6.17
CA ILE A 12 38.09 10.40 -5.24
C ILE A 12 36.87 11.25 -5.59
N VAL A 13 37.05 12.56 -5.73
CA VAL A 13 35.95 13.49 -6.10
C VAL A 13 35.36 13.09 -7.46
N LEU A 14 36.19 12.79 -8.44
CA LEU A 14 35.69 12.35 -9.76
C LEU A 14 34.92 11.04 -9.67
N CYS A 15 35.41 10.06 -8.90
CA CYS A 15 34.68 8.81 -8.62
C CYS A 15 33.31 9.07 -7.98
N ILE A 16 33.24 9.93 -6.99
CA ILE A 16 31.97 10.31 -6.34
C ILE A 16 31.03 10.94 -7.34
N LEU A 17 31.49 11.91 -8.13
CA LEU A 17 30.67 12.55 -9.17
C LEU A 17 30.19 11.57 -10.23
N CYS A 18 31.04 10.63 -10.68
CA CYS A 18 30.64 9.61 -11.63
C CYS A 18 29.60 8.65 -11.03
N LEU A 19 29.78 8.21 -9.79
CA LEU A 19 28.81 7.36 -9.08
C LEU A 19 27.47 8.08 -8.91
N THR A 20 27.47 9.34 -8.49
CA THR A 20 26.25 10.15 -8.38
C THR A 20 25.55 10.28 -9.73
N ALA A 21 26.29 10.60 -10.79
CA ALA A 21 25.71 10.72 -12.13
C ALA A 21 25.14 9.40 -12.64
N LEU A 22 25.82 8.27 -12.40
CA LEU A 22 25.33 6.93 -12.73
C LEU A 22 24.06 6.58 -11.94
N THR A 23 24.02 6.91 -10.65
CA THR A 23 22.83 6.67 -9.81
C THR A 23 21.63 7.47 -10.29
N VAL A 24 21.84 8.76 -10.61
CA VAL A 24 20.78 9.63 -11.16
C VAL A 24 20.29 9.10 -12.51
N LEU A 25 21.21 8.70 -13.41
CA LEU A 25 20.85 8.13 -14.70
C LEU A 25 20.10 6.80 -14.54
N ALA A 26 20.58 5.91 -13.68
CA ALA A 26 19.92 4.63 -13.41
C ALA A 26 18.52 4.86 -12.83
N ASN A 27 18.36 5.76 -11.87
CA ASN A 27 17.07 6.15 -11.32
C ASN A 27 16.13 6.67 -12.42
N TYR A 28 16.61 7.59 -13.27
CA TYR A 28 15.82 8.12 -14.39
C TYR A 28 15.38 7.00 -15.36
N LEU A 29 16.28 6.10 -15.74
CA LEU A 29 15.98 5.02 -16.66
C LEU A 29 15.01 4.01 -16.04
N LEU A 30 15.21 3.63 -14.78
CA LEU A 30 14.32 2.72 -14.07
C LEU A 30 12.91 3.31 -13.95
N GLN A 31 12.79 4.59 -13.58
CA GLN A 31 11.49 5.25 -13.52
C GLN A 31 10.84 5.37 -14.91
N ARG A 32 11.62 5.67 -15.96
CA ARG A 32 11.10 5.84 -17.31
C ARG A 32 10.61 4.54 -17.94
N PHE A 33 11.30 3.42 -17.67
CA PHE A 33 11.05 2.16 -18.37
C PHE A 33 10.40 1.08 -17.50
N TRP A 34 10.49 1.17 -16.20
CA TRP A 34 10.03 0.11 -15.30
C TRP A 34 8.91 0.56 -14.35
N ALA A 35 9.03 1.70 -13.72
CA ALA A 35 8.07 2.14 -12.70
C ALA A 35 6.66 2.36 -13.25
N HIS A 36 6.53 2.81 -14.51
CA HIS A 36 5.22 3.02 -15.15
C HIS A 36 4.55 1.73 -15.64
N ARG A 37 5.28 0.63 -15.71
CA ARG A 37 4.76 -0.61 -16.29
C ARG A 37 3.78 -1.32 -15.39
N ASP A 38 3.95 -1.24 -14.08
CA ASP A 38 3.19 -1.99 -13.09
C ASP A 38 2.42 -1.08 -12.11
N GLY A 39 2.31 0.22 -12.42
CA GLY A 39 1.69 1.22 -11.55
C GLY A 39 0.17 1.20 -11.50
N GLN A 40 -0.46 0.67 -12.55
CA GLN A 40 -1.91 0.62 -12.66
C GLN A 40 -2.31 -0.55 -13.58
N PHE A 41 -2.99 -1.51 -13.01
CA PHE A 41 -3.55 -2.63 -13.77
C PHE A 41 -4.80 -2.16 -14.54
N VAL A 42 -4.88 -2.56 -15.80
CA VAL A 42 -6.09 -2.45 -16.63
C VAL A 42 -6.43 -3.84 -17.13
N PRO A 43 -7.67 -4.31 -17.00
CA PRO A 43 -8.05 -5.66 -17.43
C PRO A 43 -7.72 -5.94 -18.90
N ASP A 44 -7.07 -7.08 -19.14
CA ASP A 44 -6.73 -7.62 -20.45
C ASP A 44 -7.69 -8.74 -20.90
N TYR A 45 -8.82 -8.86 -20.21
CA TYR A 45 -9.89 -9.82 -20.45
C TYR A 45 -11.22 -9.10 -20.69
N PRO A 46 -12.22 -9.79 -21.30
CA PRO A 46 -13.48 -9.18 -21.65
C PRO A 46 -14.28 -8.70 -20.43
N ARG A 47 -14.89 -7.52 -20.58
CA ARG A 47 -15.95 -7.09 -19.68
C ARG A 47 -17.19 -7.96 -19.93
N VAL A 48 -17.79 -8.47 -18.85
CA VAL A 48 -19.05 -9.24 -18.90
C VAL A 48 -20.18 -8.46 -18.24
N GLU A 49 -21.41 -8.77 -18.62
CA GLU A 49 -22.59 -8.18 -17.98
C GLU A 49 -22.75 -8.74 -16.57
N LEU A 50 -22.85 -7.85 -15.59
CA LEU A 50 -23.10 -8.21 -14.20
C LEU A 50 -24.57 -8.06 -13.85
N THR A 51 -25.05 -8.94 -12.98
CA THR A 51 -26.38 -8.94 -12.38
C THR A 51 -26.25 -9.13 -10.88
N GLU A 52 -27.32 -8.86 -10.12
CA GLU A 52 -27.36 -9.12 -8.67
C GLU A 52 -27.14 -10.60 -8.30
N ASN A 53 -27.26 -11.51 -9.27
CA ASN A 53 -27.05 -12.95 -9.09
C ASN A 53 -25.71 -13.45 -9.65
N SER A 54 -24.84 -12.55 -10.11
CA SER A 54 -23.50 -12.93 -10.54
C SER A 54 -22.71 -13.48 -9.36
N ASP A 55 -21.88 -14.50 -9.58
CA ASP A 55 -21.04 -15.08 -8.53
C ASP A 55 -19.95 -14.08 -8.09
N TYR A 56 -19.45 -14.25 -6.85
CA TYR A 56 -18.49 -13.34 -6.25
C TYR A 56 -17.18 -13.25 -7.02
N ASP A 57 -16.68 -14.37 -7.55
CA ASP A 57 -15.41 -14.38 -8.28
C ASP A 57 -15.52 -13.61 -9.58
N THR A 58 -16.66 -13.76 -10.29
CA THR A 58 -16.97 -12.94 -11.47
C THR A 58 -17.07 -11.47 -11.11
N ILE A 59 -17.78 -11.09 -10.04
CA ILE A 59 -17.86 -9.69 -9.60
C ILE A 59 -16.47 -9.18 -9.24
N PHE A 60 -15.68 -9.93 -8.49
CA PHE A 60 -14.33 -9.54 -8.10
C PHE A 60 -13.42 -9.32 -9.30
N LEU A 61 -13.39 -10.27 -10.25
CA LEU A 61 -12.63 -10.13 -11.50
C LEU A 61 -13.03 -8.90 -12.31
N GLN A 62 -14.30 -8.52 -12.27
CA GLN A 62 -14.84 -7.44 -13.08
C GLN A 62 -14.79 -6.06 -12.41
N THR A 63 -14.63 -5.99 -11.10
CA THR A 63 -14.78 -4.74 -10.34
C THR A 63 -13.68 -4.47 -9.32
N GLY A 64 -12.95 -5.51 -8.89
CA GLY A 64 -12.05 -5.47 -7.75
C GLY A 64 -12.75 -5.43 -6.38
N LEU A 65 -14.08 -5.55 -6.33
CA LEU A 65 -14.85 -5.58 -5.08
C LEU A 65 -14.86 -6.99 -4.50
N GLY A 66 -14.30 -7.16 -3.32
CA GLY A 66 -14.35 -8.39 -2.55
C GLY A 66 -15.72 -8.66 -1.94
N ARG A 67 -15.90 -9.87 -1.43
CA ARG A 67 -17.19 -10.32 -0.87
C ARG A 67 -17.77 -9.36 0.19
N PRO A 68 -16.99 -8.84 1.17
CA PRO A 68 -17.55 -7.93 2.18
C PRO A 68 -18.16 -6.66 1.58
N ALA A 69 -17.53 -6.09 0.55
CA ALA A 69 -18.04 -4.90 -0.14
C ALA A 69 -19.30 -5.23 -0.95
N VAL A 70 -19.28 -6.34 -1.69
CA VAL A 70 -20.44 -6.79 -2.50
C VAL A 70 -21.65 -7.05 -1.60
N ASP A 71 -21.48 -7.80 -0.51
CA ASP A 71 -22.55 -8.11 0.43
C ASP A 71 -23.18 -6.84 1.01
N LYS A 72 -22.36 -5.84 1.38
CA LYS A 72 -22.83 -4.57 1.89
C LYS A 72 -23.62 -3.78 0.85
N LEU A 73 -23.08 -3.66 -0.37
CA LEU A 73 -23.74 -2.92 -1.46
C LEU A 73 -25.08 -3.55 -1.85
N LEU A 74 -25.14 -4.88 -1.91
CA LEU A 74 -26.39 -5.59 -2.21
C LEU A 74 -27.41 -5.45 -1.07
N ALA A 75 -26.97 -5.54 0.19
CA ALA A 75 -27.85 -5.34 1.35
C ALA A 75 -28.44 -3.92 1.40
N ASP A 76 -27.66 -2.92 0.94
CA ASP A 76 -28.12 -1.53 0.83
C ASP A 76 -29.00 -1.26 -0.42
N GLY A 77 -29.19 -2.28 -1.27
CA GLY A 77 -29.91 -2.14 -2.54
C GLY A 77 -29.16 -1.28 -3.58
N ASN A 78 -27.85 -1.14 -3.46
CA ASN A 78 -27.00 -0.29 -4.29
C ASN A 78 -26.19 -1.08 -5.32
N PHE A 79 -26.86 -1.89 -6.14
CA PHE A 79 -26.19 -2.62 -7.22
C PHE A 79 -25.55 -1.69 -8.26
N GLN A 80 -26.05 -0.46 -8.39
CA GLN A 80 -25.46 0.53 -9.31
C GLN A 80 -24.00 0.84 -8.96
N ALA A 81 -23.64 0.89 -7.70
CA ALA A 81 -22.25 1.11 -7.29
C ALA A 81 -21.30 -0.02 -7.75
N ILE A 82 -21.80 -1.26 -7.84
CA ILE A 82 -21.02 -2.38 -8.41
C ILE A 82 -20.77 -2.15 -9.90
N LEU A 83 -21.77 -1.66 -10.65
CA LEU A 83 -21.62 -1.34 -12.07
C LEU A 83 -20.69 -0.13 -12.28
N ASP A 84 -20.78 0.88 -11.43
CA ASP A 84 -19.90 2.06 -11.48
C ASP A 84 -18.44 1.65 -11.17
N ALA A 85 -18.23 0.75 -10.19
CA ALA A 85 -16.91 0.16 -9.92
C ALA A 85 -16.37 -0.61 -11.14
N GLN A 86 -17.24 -1.38 -11.85
CA GLN A 86 -16.85 -2.05 -13.08
C GLN A 86 -16.41 -1.05 -14.17
N ASP A 87 -17.15 0.04 -14.34
CA ASP A 87 -16.80 1.06 -15.34
C ASP A 87 -15.42 1.66 -15.05
N LEU A 88 -15.15 2.02 -13.81
CA LEU A 88 -13.86 2.57 -13.38
C LEU A 88 -12.72 1.56 -13.48
N PHE A 89 -13.01 0.28 -13.21
CA PHE A 89 -12.02 -0.78 -13.27
C PHE A 89 -11.53 -1.05 -14.70
N PHE A 90 -12.43 -0.99 -15.68
CA PHE A 90 -12.11 -1.17 -17.10
C PHE A 90 -11.66 0.13 -17.80
N ASN A 91 -12.01 1.29 -17.26
CA ASN A 91 -11.68 2.60 -17.82
C ASN A 91 -11.07 3.51 -16.76
N PRO A 92 -9.93 3.13 -16.17
CA PRO A 92 -9.34 3.90 -15.08
C PRO A 92 -8.86 5.27 -15.57
N PRO A 93 -8.94 6.33 -14.73
CA PRO A 93 -8.27 7.59 -14.98
C PRO A 93 -6.78 7.39 -15.20
N LYS A 94 -6.16 8.29 -15.96
CA LYS A 94 -4.71 8.23 -16.17
C LYS A 94 -3.96 8.51 -14.89
N GLY A 95 -2.92 7.72 -14.64
CA GLY A 95 -1.96 7.97 -13.58
C GLY A 95 -0.87 8.93 -14.00
N GLU A 96 -0.45 9.77 -13.09
CA GLU A 96 0.72 10.64 -13.19
C GLU A 96 1.74 10.23 -12.13
N CYS A 97 3.04 10.36 -12.44
CA CYS A 97 4.10 10.08 -11.48
C CYS A 97 4.54 11.37 -10.80
N THR A 98 4.29 11.48 -9.50
CA THR A 98 4.61 12.65 -8.68
C THR A 98 5.84 12.38 -7.82
N ALA A 99 6.69 13.41 -7.63
CA ALA A 99 7.82 13.33 -6.71
C ALA A 99 7.33 13.47 -5.27
N LEU A 100 7.62 12.47 -4.43
CA LEU A 100 7.27 12.49 -3.01
C LEU A 100 8.40 13.05 -2.15
N LEU A 101 9.58 12.46 -2.22
CA LEU A 101 10.75 12.80 -1.41
C LEU A 101 11.94 13.19 -2.28
N GLY A 102 11.74 14.15 -3.19
CA GLY A 102 12.79 14.60 -4.07
C GLY A 102 13.14 13.57 -5.16
N TRP A 103 14.41 13.23 -5.31
CA TRP A 103 14.92 12.60 -6.52
C TRP A 103 14.73 11.08 -6.61
N PHE A 104 14.49 10.38 -5.50
CA PHE A 104 14.56 8.93 -5.47
C PHE A 104 13.22 8.24 -5.23
N THR A 105 12.36 8.82 -4.41
CA THR A 105 11.03 8.25 -4.10
C THR A 105 9.95 8.98 -4.88
N ARG A 106 9.07 8.22 -5.48
CA ARG A 106 7.96 8.67 -6.30
C ARG A 106 6.66 8.02 -5.85
N GLU A 107 5.56 8.67 -6.13
CA GLU A 107 4.22 8.11 -6.05
C GLU A 107 3.55 8.20 -7.41
N ASP A 108 2.85 7.14 -7.80
CA ASP A 108 2.01 7.14 -8.98
C ASP A 108 0.60 7.55 -8.53
N MET A 109 0.18 8.76 -8.92
CA MET A 109 -1.08 9.35 -8.53
C MET A 109 -1.99 9.50 -9.76
N LEU A 110 -3.29 9.47 -9.55
CA LEU A 110 -4.29 9.73 -10.60
C LEU A 110 -4.37 11.23 -10.89
N GLU A 111 -4.67 11.61 -12.13
CA GLU A 111 -4.91 13.01 -12.52
C GLU A 111 -6.23 13.56 -11.91
N THR A 112 -7.15 12.68 -11.58
CA THR A 112 -8.44 13.00 -10.94
C THR A 112 -8.70 11.98 -9.85
N PRO A 113 -9.43 12.34 -8.79
CA PRO A 113 -9.79 11.39 -7.73
C PRO A 113 -10.34 10.09 -8.32
N GLY A 114 -9.87 8.99 -7.78
CA GLY A 114 -10.24 7.65 -8.22
C GLY A 114 -11.64 7.22 -7.74
N PRO A 115 -11.91 5.92 -7.79
CA PRO A 115 -13.18 5.37 -7.35
C PRO A 115 -13.40 5.58 -5.86
N PHE A 116 -14.66 5.41 -5.43
CA PHE A 116 -15.02 5.43 -4.02
C PHE A 116 -14.31 4.30 -3.25
N LEU A 117 -14.08 4.53 -1.97
CA LEU A 117 -13.71 3.46 -1.04
C LEU A 117 -14.99 2.70 -0.63
N ALA A 118 -14.92 1.37 -0.68
CA ALA A 118 -15.96 0.53 -0.08
C ALA A 118 -16.07 0.83 1.44
N ASP A 119 -17.15 0.39 2.06
CA ASP A 119 -17.45 0.62 3.48
C ASP A 119 -16.27 0.24 4.38
N ILE A 120 -15.45 1.23 4.70
CA ILE A 120 -14.27 1.09 5.56
C ILE A 120 -14.71 1.00 7.00
N GLN A 121 -14.11 0.07 7.73
CA GLN A 121 -14.36 -0.15 9.15
C GLN A 121 -13.07 0.05 9.96
N PRO A 122 -13.14 0.47 11.23
CA PRO A 122 -11.97 0.50 12.10
C PRO A 122 -11.24 -0.85 12.10
N GLY A 123 -9.92 -0.80 11.92
CA GLY A 123 -9.07 -1.96 11.75
C GLY A 123 -8.88 -2.42 10.30
N ASP A 124 -9.60 -1.89 9.31
CA ASP A 124 -9.26 -2.19 7.91
C ASP A 124 -7.86 -1.69 7.58
N ILE A 125 -7.18 -2.43 6.72
CA ILE A 125 -5.82 -2.14 6.30
C ILE A 125 -5.87 -1.58 4.89
N LEU A 126 -5.33 -0.39 4.70
CA LEU A 126 -5.19 0.22 3.39
C LEU A 126 -3.76 0.04 2.90
N ILE A 127 -3.59 -0.39 1.66
CA ILE A 127 -2.29 -0.64 1.04
C ILE A 127 -2.27 -0.05 -0.36
N THR A 128 -1.16 0.57 -0.74
CA THR A 128 -0.86 0.90 -2.13
C THR A 128 0.51 0.38 -2.52
N LEU A 129 0.69 0.01 -3.78
CA LEU A 129 1.98 -0.26 -4.41
C LEU A 129 2.41 0.88 -5.34
N SER A 130 1.75 2.03 -5.26
CA SER A 130 2.06 3.21 -6.06
C SER A 130 3.36 3.89 -5.65
N THR A 131 3.79 3.74 -4.39
CA THR A 131 5.03 4.34 -3.87
C THR A 131 6.24 3.48 -4.23
N HIS A 132 7.26 4.09 -4.83
CA HIS A 132 8.47 3.39 -5.26
C HIS A 132 9.74 4.24 -5.15
N THR A 133 10.88 3.57 -4.93
CA THR A 133 12.21 4.18 -4.86
C THR A 133 13.13 3.47 -5.85
N ILE A 134 13.67 4.20 -6.82
CA ILE A 134 14.54 3.65 -7.88
C ILE A 134 13.89 2.42 -8.55
N GLY A 135 12.59 2.47 -8.82
CA GLY A 135 11.82 1.38 -9.44
C GLY A 135 11.40 0.26 -8.50
N TRP A 136 11.91 0.19 -7.27
CA TRP A 136 11.42 -0.75 -6.28
C TRP A 136 10.12 -0.23 -5.65
N ARG A 137 9.02 -0.94 -5.91
CA ARG A 137 7.69 -0.64 -5.36
C ARG A 137 7.58 -1.19 -3.95
N HIS A 138 8.02 -0.40 -2.98
CA HIS A 138 7.92 -0.77 -1.56
C HIS A 138 6.51 -0.50 -1.00
N GLY A 139 5.72 0.32 -1.70
CA GLY A 139 4.37 0.63 -1.31
C GLY A 139 4.23 1.51 -0.07
N HIS A 140 2.98 1.67 0.34
CA HIS A 140 2.59 2.35 1.57
C HIS A 140 1.44 1.59 2.23
N ALA A 141 1.28 1.72 3.54
CA ALA A 141 0.22 1.06 4.31
C ALA A 141 -0.26 1.95 5.46
N GLY A 142 -1.54 1.82 5.81
CA GLY A 142 -2.20 2.50 6.93
C GLY A 142 -3.28 1.63 7.55
N ILE A 143 -3.75 2.00 8.74
CA ILE A 143 -4.88 1.37 9.45
C ILE A 143 -6.04 2.36 9.47
N ALA A 144 -7.23 1.95 9.06
CA ALA A 144 -8.43 2.70 9.31
C ALA A 144 -8.72 2.74 10.82
N VAL A 145 -8.75 3.93 11.37
CA VAL A 145 -9.08 4.16 12.79
C VAL A 145 -10.52 4.66 12.97
N GLU A 146 -11.06 5.26 11.93
CA GLU A 146 -12.46 5.65 11.75
C GLU A 146 -12.84 5.35 10.29
N PRO A 147 -14.14 5.36 9.92
CA PRO A 147 -14.56 5.08 8.54
C PRO A 147 -13.99 6.04 7.48
N ASP A 148 -13.57 7.22 7.86
CA ASP A 148 -13.02 8.27 6.98
C ASP A 148 -11.57 8.66 7.31
N THR A 149 -10.93 7.96 8.25
CA THR A 149 -9.63 8.36 8.80
C THR A 149 -8.69 7.16 8.91
N THR A 150 -7.47 7.30 8.40
CA THR A 150 -6.38 6.32 8.54
C THR A 150 -5.29 6.84 9.47
N LEU A 151 -4.66 5.94 10.23
CA LEU A 151 -3.40 6.18 10.95
C LEU A 151 -2.25 5.65 10.11
N GLU A 152 -1.28 6.53 9.84
CA GLU A 152 -0.17 6.24 8.94
C GLU A 152 1.16 6.75 9.51
N CYS A 153 2.25 6.09 9.11
CA CYS A 153 3.61 6.57 9.32
C CYS A 153 4.26 6.74 7.95
N ALA A 154 4.03 7.91 7.31
CA ALA A 154 4.19 8.08 5.88
C ALA A 154 5.62 8.40 5.44
N VAL A 155 6.32 9.33 6.12
CA VAL A 155 7.59 9.86 5.60
C VAL A 155 8.65 10.01 6.69
N TRP A 156 9.90 9.89 6.27
CA TRP A 156 11.05 10.15 7.13
C TRP A 156 11.05 11.61 7.61
N GLY A 157 11.26 11.78 8.91
CA GLY A 157 11.29 13.09 9.57
C GLY A 157 9.92 13.60 10.04
N ALA A 158 8.86 12.80 9.86
CA ALA A 158 7.55 13.02 10.44
C ALA A 158 7.21 11.90 11.44
N ASP A 159 6.30 12.20 12.35
CA ASP A 159 5.70 11.23 13.25
C ASP A 159 4.46 10.61 12.58
N SER A 160 4.04 9.45 13.07
CA SER A 160 2.76 8.84 12.66
C SER A 160 1.59 9.79 12.97
N ALA A 161 0.66 9.91 12.04
CA ALA A 161 -0.46 10.85 12.12
C ALA A 161 -1.72 10.27 11.46
N CYS A 162 -2.87 10.90 11.74
CA CYS A 162 -4.11 10.58 11.08
C CYS A 162 -4.26 11.40 9.79
N PHE A 163 -4.78 10.74 8.74
CA PHE A 163 -5.03 11.31 7.43
C PHE A 163 -6.44 10.94 6.95
N PRO A 164 -7.03 11.73 6.03
CA PRO A 164 -8.31 11.36 5.42
C PRO A 164 -8.18 10.08 4.59
N ALA A 165 -9.01 9.07 4.86
CA ALA A 165 -9.00 7.82 4.10
C ALA A 165 -9.28 8.06 2.60
N GLN A 166 -10.00 9.12 2.24
CA GLN A 166 -10.31 9.47 0.85
C GLN A 166 -9.04 9.73 0.01
N GLU A 167 -7.91 10.15 0.61
CA GLU A 167 -6.65 10.37 -0.10
C GLU A 167 -6.10 9.09 -0.75
N TRP A 168 -6.51 7.92 -0.27
CA TRP A 168 -6.13 6.64 -0.87
C TRP A 168 -6.68 6.43 -2.28
N THR A 169 -7.79 7.10 -2.64
CA THR A 169 -8.35 7.04 -4.00
C THR A 169 -7.56 7.84 -5.02
N ASP A 170 -6.60 8.65 -4.59
CA ASP A 170 -5.71 9.39 -5.49
C ASP A 170 -4.55 8.53 -6.00
N TYR A 171 -4.27 7.37 -5.38
CA TYR A 171 -3.26 6.44 -5.87
C TYR A 171 -3.73 5.69 -7.12
N THR A 172 -2.78 5.38 -8.02
CA THR A 172 -3.07 4.56 -9.22
C THR A 172 -3.48 3.13 -8.90
N ASN A 173 -3.14 2.65 -7.70
CA ASN A 173 -3.60 1.36 -7.20
C ASN A 173 -3.73 1.40 -5.68
N TYR A 174 -4.69 0.67 -5.14
CA TYR A 174 -4.83 0.45 -3.70
C TYR A 174 -5.60 -0.84 -3.41
N ALA A 175 -5.47 -1.34 -2.19
CA ALA A 175 -6.26 -2.41 -1.61
C ALA A 175 -6.80 -1.99 -0.25
N VAL A 176 -8.04 -2.39 0.04
CA VAL A 176 -8.64 -2.39 1.37
C VAL A 176 -8.76 -3.85 1.81
N LEU A 177 -8.13 -4.19 2.91
CA LEU A 177 -8.10 -5.54 3.46
C LEU A 177 -8.75 -5.55 4.84
N ARG A 178 -9.36 -6.65 5.19
CA ARG A 178 -9.99 -6.88 6.51
C ARG A 178 -9.49 -8.18 7.11
N LEU A 179 -9.28 -8.18 8.43
CA LEU A 179 -8.94 -9.41 9.15
C LEU A 179 -10.11 -10.39 9.07
N LYS A 180 -9.88 -11.58 8.52
CA LYS A 180 -10.89 -12.63 8.41
C LYS A 180 -10.97 -13.48 9.68
N ASP A 181 -12.10 -14.17 9.88
CA ASP A 181 -12.31 -15.16 10.94
C ASP A 181 -11.98 -14.65 12.36
N SER A 182 -12.14 -13.32 12.59
CA SER A 182 -11.85 -12.69 13.87
C SER A 182 -13.13 -12.25 14.59
N PRO A 183 -13.10 -12.10 15.94
CA PRO A 183 -14.19 -11.46 16.65
C PRO A 183 -14.51 -10.07 16.10
N PRO A 184 -15.79 -9.69 15.96
CA PRO A 184 -16.19 -8.42 15.33
C PRO A 184 -15.55 -7.17 15.95
N GLU A 185 -15.24 -7.23 17.25
CA GLU A 185 -14.61 -6.13 17.98
C GLU A 185 -13.09 -6.02 17.77
N THR A 186 -12.44 -6.97 17.06
CA THR A 186 -10.98 -7.00 16.89
C THR A 186 -10.49 -5.78 16.13
N GLY A 187 -11.14 -5.43 15.04
CA GLY A 187 -10.78 -4.24 14.25
C GLY A 187 -10.81 -2.95 15.08
N GLN A 188 -11.86 -2.76 15.88
CA GLN A 188 -11.95 -1.59 16.78
C GLN A 188 -10.83 -1.59 17.83
N LYS A 189 -10.50 -2.74 18.41
CA LYS A 189 -9.39 -2.83 19.38
C LYS A 189 -8.04 -2.48 18.74
N VAL A 190 -7.80 -2.90 17.50
CA VAL A 190 -6.58 -2.55 16.74
C VAL A 190 -6.53 -1.06 16.47
N ALA A 191 -7.65 -0.46 16.05
CA ALA A 191 -7.76 0.98 15.81
C ALA A 191 -7.52 1.79 17.11
N ASP A 192 -8.15 1.41 18.21
CA ASP A 192 -7.98 2.04 19.53
C ASP A 192 -6.53 1.95 20.03
N TYR A 193 -5.88 0.81 19.83
CA TYR A 193 -4.46 0.63 20.13
C TYR A 193 -3.58 1.52 19.25
N GLY A 194 -3.88 1.59 17.97
CA GLY A 194 -3.20 2.51 17.04
C GLY A 194 -3.24 3.95 17.55
N LEU A 195 -4.44 4.45 17.86
CA LEU A 195 -4.63 5.82 18.35
C LEU A 195 -3.99 6.08 19.72
N SER A 196 -4.06 5.11 20.65
CA SER A 196 -3.55 5.30 22.00
C SER A 196 -2.05 5.11 22.14
N THR A 197 -1.42 4.32 21.28
CA THR A 197 -0.03 3.87 21.47
C THR A 197 0.88 4.20 20.29
N LEU A 198 0.35 4.19 19.06
CA LEU A 198 1.15 4.33 17.84
C LEU A 198 1.00 5.70 17.17
N LEU A 199 0.09 6.55 17.60
CA LEU A 199 -0.03 7.93 17.12
C LEU A 199 1.08 8.81 17.71
N GLY A 200 1.73 9.62 16.86
CA GLY A 200 2.82 10.51 17.27
C GLY A 200 4.17 9.81 17.46
N VAL A 201 4.33 8.59 16.94
CA VAL A 201 5.59 7.83 17.00
C VAL A 201 6.48 8.21 15.81
N PRO A 202 7.79 8.49 16.03
CA PRO A 202 8.70 8.90 14.96
C PRO A 202 8.86 7.86 13.85
N TYR A 203 9.03 8.33 12.61
CA TYR A 203 9.36 7.45 11.49
C TYR A 203 10.75 6.84 11.65
N HIS A 204 10.83 5.52 11.50
CA HIS A 204 12.08 4.80 11.59
C HIS A 204 12.14 3.65 10.56
N LEU A 205 12.93 3.84 9.50
CA LEU A 205 12.98 2.94 8.34
C LEU A 205 13.43 1.50 8.68
N THR A 206 14.25 1.32 9.71
CA THR A 206 14.82 0.01 10.05
C THR A 206 14.10 -0.70 11.19
N SER A 207 12.91 -0.25 11.57
CA SER A 207 12.08 -0.90 12.59
C SER A 207 11.76 -2.34 12.22
N GLY A 208 11.88 -3.24 13.19
CA GLY A 208 11.76 -4.67 13.00
C GLY A 208 12.98 -5.34 12.34
N PHE A 209 13.73 -4.61 11.51
CA PHE A 209 14.90 -5.14 10.81
C PHE A 209 16.16 -5.14 11.69
N ILE A 210 16.42 -4.03 12.40
CA ILE A 210 17.54 -3.89 13.34
C ILE A 210 16.99 -3.92 14.76
N GLY A 211 17.42 -4.88 15.57
CA GLY A 211 16.93 -5.07 16.93
C GLY A 211 15.82 -6.13 17.05
N PRO A 212 15.02 -6.14 18.11
CA PRO A 212 13.85 -7.00 18.24
C PRO A 212 12.82 -6.69 17.16
N LYS A 213 12.15 -7.71 16.60
CA LYS A 213 11.09 -7.49 15.59
C LYS A 213 9.87 -6.80 16.22
N ALA A 214 9.57 -7.09 17.48
CA ALA A 214 8.49 -6.44 18.23
C ALA A 214 9.08 -5.86 19.55
N PRO A 215 9.74 -4.68 19.51
CA PRO A 215 10.24 -4.04 20.73
C PRO A 215 9.09 -3.49 21.57
N ASP A 216 9.37 -3.26 22.85
CA ASP A 216 8.47 -2.53 23.72
C ASP A 216 8.29 -1.08 23.18
N PRO A 217 7.06 -0.55 23.03
CA PRO A 217 6.81 0.83 22.62
C PRO A 217 7.50 1.87 23.51
N GLU A 218 7.76 1.57 24.78
CA GLU A 218 8.48 2.46 25.69
C GLU A 218 10.01 2.45 25.48
N ALA A 219 10.53 1.57 24.60
CA ALA A 219 11.96 1.56 24.28
C ALA A 219 12.36 2.85 23.57
N TRP A 220 13.44 3.49 24.01
CA TRP A 220 13.91 4.79 23.49
C TRP A 220 14.24 4.78 21.98
N GLN A 221 14.46 3.62 21.37
CA GLN A 221 14.70 3.43 19.93
C GLN A 221 13.45 3.00 19.17
N PHE A 222 12.30 2.98 19.83
CA PHE A 222 11.06 2.63 19.15
C PHE A 222 10.70 3.68 18.10
N GLY A 223 10.33 3.21 16.94
CA GLY A 223 9.88 4.01 15.82
C GLY A 223 9.19 3.11 14.81
N LEU A 224 8.50 3.68 13.85
CA LEU A 224 7.65 2.96 12.90
C LEU A 224 8.00 3.35 11.46
N HIS A 225 7.76 2.46 10.51
CA HIS A 225 7.48 2.80 9.12
C HIS A 225 6.06 2.29 8.77
N CYS A 226 5.53 2.65 7.62
CA CYS A 226 4.11 2.46 7.29
C CYS A 226 3.60 1.02 7.50
N SER A 227 4.16 0.06 6.82
CA SER A 227 3.73 -1.36 6.91
C SER A 227 4.07 -1.98 8.26
N TYR A 228 5.16 -1.56 8.90
CA TYR A 228 5.51 -2.02 10.23
C TYR A 228 4.53 -1.50 11.30
N LEU A 229 4.00 -0.28 11.16
CA LEU A 229 2.94 0.25 12.03
C LEU A 229 1.71 -0.67 12.00
N VAL A 230 1.27 -1.05 10.80
CA VAL A 230 0.12 -1.95 10.61
C VAL A 230 0.40 -3.30 11.27
N TRP A 231 1.51 -3.93 10.90
CA TRP A 231 1.89 -5.23 11.47
C TRP A 231 1.98 -5.20 12.98
N TYR A 232 2.63 -4.17 13.55
CA TYR A 232 2.84 -4.05 14.99
C TYR A 232 1.53 -3.92 15.76
N ALA A 233 0.56 -3.17 15.23
CA ALA A 233 -0.76 -3.03 15.82
C ALA A 233 -1.50 -4.38 15.88
N TYR A 234 -1.45 -5.16 14.82
CA TYR A 234 -2.08 -6.47 14.75
C TYR A 234 -1.34 -7.52 15.57
N GLN A 235 -0.02 -7.50 15.55
CA GLN A 235 0.82 -8.41 16.34
C GLN A 235 0.57 -8.27 17.84
N HIS A 236 0.24 -7.08 18.33
CA HIS A 236 -0.13 -6.85 19.73
C HIS A 236 -1.33 -7.70 20.17
N PHE A 237 -2.24 -8.03 19.25
CA PHE A 237 -3.40 -8.89 19.48
C PHE A 237 -3.18 -10.35 19.02
N GLY A 238 -1.95 -10.72 18.65
CA GLY A 238 -1.59 -12.08 18.27
C GLY A 238 -1.82 -12.44 16.80
N TYR A 239 -2.08 -11.45 15.94
CA TYR A 239 -2.23 -11.64 14.50
C TYR A 239 -0.94 -11.24 13.78
N ASP A 240 -0.16 -12.24 13.35
CA ASP A 240 1.07 -12.00 12.57
C ASP A 240 0.73 -11.88 11.08
N LEU A 241 0.67 -10.64 10.60
CA LEU A 241 0.34 -10.33 9.20
C LEU A 241 1.54 -10.45 8.25
N ASP A 242 2.72 -10.80 8.75
CA ASP A 242 3.92 -10.96 7.94
C ASP A 242 3.89 -12.30 7.18
N SER A 243 3.61 -12.26 5.88
CA SER A 243 3.39 -13.46 5.06
C SER A 243 4.66 -14.28 4.83
N ASP A 244 5.85 -13.67 4.86
CA ASP A 244 7.13 -14.37 4.63
C ASP A 244 7.87 -14.73 5.93
N GLY A 245 7.43 -14.19 7.07
CA GLY A 245 8.04 -14.41 8.39
C GLY A 245 9.42 -13.76 8.53
N GLY A 246 9.77 -12.84 7.63
CA GLY A 246 11.03 -12.12 7.61
C GLY A 246 11.22 -11.13 8.76
N ARG A 247 12.28 -10.34 8.69
CA ARG A 247 12.51 -9.27 9.65
C ARG A 247 11.93 -7.93 9.21
N LEU A 248 11.86 -7.72 7.89
CA LEU A 248 11.28 -6.53 7.29
C LEU A 248 9.85 -6.85 6.90
N VAL A 249 8.90 -6.20 7.53
CA VAL A 249 7.50 -6.30 7.13
C VAL A 249 7.26 -5.25 6.04
N SER A 250 6.93 -5.69 4.84
CA SER A 250 6.62 -4.82 3.71
C SER A 250 5.11 -4.67 3.50
N ALA A 251 4.70 -3.69 2.68
CA ALA A 251 3.31 -3.58 2.24
C ALA A 251 2.86 -4.84 1.46
N TYR A 252 3.79 -5.48 0.75
CA TYR A 252 3.53 -6.71 0.01
C TYR A 252 3.24 -7.90 0.94
N ASP A 253 3.92 -7.99 2.10
CA ASP A 253 3.67 -9.05 3.08
C ASP A 253 2.28 -8.94 3.68
N LEU A 254 1.85 -7.71 4.02
CA LEU A 254 0.51 -7.45 4.50
C LEU A 254 -0.56 -7.81 3.46
N LEU A 255 -0.31 -7.44 2.19
CA LEU A 255 -1.22 -7.69 1.07
C LEU A 255 -1.45 -9.18 0.82
N HIS A 256 -0.44 -10.02 1.08
CA HIS A 256 -0.46 -11.47 0.85
C HIS A 256 -0.59 -12.29 2.14
N SER A 257 -0.93 -11.66 3.25
CA SER A 257 -1.19 -12.38 4.50
C SER A 257 -2.41 -13.30 4.38
N ASP A 258 -2.25 -14.55 4.82
CA ASP A 258 -3.36 -15.50 4.85
C ASP A 258 -4.44 -15.13 5.87
N LEU A 259 -4.19 -14.17 6.76
CA LEU A 259 -5.13 -13.73 7.80
C LEU A 259 -6.11 -12.66 7.32
N VAL A 260 -5.94 -12.10 6.13
CA VAL A 260 -6.80 -11.04 5.60
C VAL A 260 -7.59 -11.48 4.39
N GLU A 261 -8.75 -10.85 4.21
CA GLU A 261 -9.56 -10.93 2.99
C GLU A 261 -9.61 -9.57 2.29
N VAL A 262 -9.80 -9.60 0.99
CA VAL A 262 -9.96 -8.39 0.20
C VAL A 262 -11.37 -7.83 0.39
N VAL A 263 -11.46 -6.57 0.81
CA VAL A 263 -12.70 -5.79 0.76
C VAL A 263 -12.82 -5.12 -0.61
N GLN A 264 -11.74 -4.52 -1.09
CA GLN A 264 -11.68 -3.87 -2.41
C GLN A 264 -10.23 -3.81 -2.88
N ILE A 265 -10.02 -3.97 -4.18
CA ILE A 265 -8.80 -3.56 -4.87
C ILE A 265 -9.14 -2.62 -6.01
N TYR A 266 -8.19 -1.74 -6.34
CA TYR A 266 -8.25 -0.90 -7.53
C TYR A 266 -6.85 -0.80 -8.15
N GLY A 267 -6.77 -0.85 -9.49
CA GLY A 267 -5.51 -0.77 -10.20
C GLY A 267 -4.52 -1.91 -9.90
N MET A 268 -5.00 -3.01 -9.33
CA MET A 268 -4.27 -4.26 -9.09
C MET A 268 -4.95 -5.41 -9.84
N ASP A 269 -4.19 -6.43 -10.23
CA ASP A 269 -4.72 -7.60 -10.94
C ASP A 269 -5.46 -8.54 -9.96
N PRO A 270 -6.79 -8.68 -10.07
CA PRO A 270 -7.57 -9.50 -9.13
C PRO A 270 -7.23 -10.99 -9.18
N ARG A 271 -6.66 -11.46 -10.31
CA ARG A 271 -6.25 -12.87 -10.44
C ARG A 271 -5.19 -13.30 -9.43
N GLN A 272 -4.42 -12.33 -8.88
CA GLN A 272 -3.41 -12.60 -7.85
C GLN A 272 -4.00 -12.93 -6.48
N PHE A 273 -5.28 -12.63 -6.27
CA PHE A 273 -5.99 -12.81 -5.00
C PHE A 273 -6.97 -14.00 -5.01
N LEU A 274 -7.27 -14.54 -6.19
CA LEU A 274 -8.06 -15.75 -6.31
C LEU A 274 -7.18 -16.96 -6.00
N LYS A 275 -7.61 -17.81 -5.07
CA LYS A 275 -6.93 -19.09 -4.82
C LYS A 275 -7.17 -19.98 -6.02
N GLU A 276 -6.11 -20.56 -6.58
CA GLU A 276 -6.28 -21.67 -7.52
C GLU A 276 -7.07 -22.77 -6.80
N GLU A 277 -8.24 -23.13 -7.31
CA GLU A 277 -8.95 -24.32 -6.86
C GLU A 277 -8.06 -25.53 -7.17
N GLY A 278 -7.41 -26.10 -6.13
CA GLY A 278 -6.54 -27.26 -6.20
C GLY A 278 -7.30 -28.59 -6.35
#